data_a621c1dfbdb276e08babccd4a2ba2b06
#
_entry.id   a621c1dfbdb276e08babccd4a2ba2b06
#
_cell.length_a   1.000
_cell.length_b   1.000
_cell.length_c   1.000
_cell.angle_alpha   90.00
_cell.angle_beta   90.00
_cell.angle_gamma   90.00
#
_symmetry.space_group_name_H-M   'P 1'
#
loop_
_entity.id
_entity.type
_entity.pdbx_description
1 polymer ?
#
loop_
_entity_poly.entity_id
_entity_poly.type
_entity_poly.pdbx_seq_one_letter_code
_entity_poly.pdbx_strand_id
1 'polypeptide(L)'
;MSDTFLYTTPLDPRAKPLIDELIIEYDSRYGTYFSDEGAAAELHRYPPEAFAPPHGNFVLLIRNGETIGGGAFKHHDDRTAEFKRIWTRSDLRRQGLARKVLLELEAQAARQGYSRIYLTTGFRQPEAVGLYLVNGYTALFDVEADPEIYKTLPFEKDITHLVASLALLGEPHPSHLQPASHS
;
A
#
# COMPACT_ATOMS: atom_id res chain seq x y z
N MET A 1 23.15 8.71 5.64
CA MET A 1 22.37 7.47 5.80
C MET A 1 21.25 7.47 4.77
N SER A 2 21.26 6.49 3.91
CA SER A 2 20.30 6.45 2.82
C SER A 2 19.30 5.33 3.02
N ASP A 3 18.07 5.63 2.66
CA ASP A 3 17.00 4.64 2.62
C ASP A 3 16.88 4.14 1.19
N THR A 4 16.66 2.84 1.03
CA THR A 4 16.47 2.24 -0.29
C THR A 4 15.18 1.45 -0.31
N PHE A 5 14.52 1.47 -1.47
CA PHE A 5 13.35 0.63 -1.70
C PHE A 5 13.78 -0.69 -2.32
N LEU A 6 13.21 -1.77 -1.80
CA LEU A 6 13.47 -3.11 -2.28
C LEU A 6 12.14 -3.72 -2.72
N TYR A 7 12.00 -3.99 -4.01
CA TYR A 7 10.83 -4.71 -4.53
C TYR A 7 11.06 -6.20 -4.35
N THR A 8 10.15 -6.85 -3.70
CA THR A 8 10.29 -8.25 -3.33
C THR A 8 8.90 -8.89 -3.19
N THR A 9 8.74 -9.84 -2.28
CA THR A 9 7.52 -10.62 -2.08
C THR A 9 7.23 -10.69 -0.59
N PRO A 10 5.96 -10.88 -0.22
CA PRO A 10 5.60 -11.10 1.19
C PRO A 10 6.32 -12.30 1.83
N LEU A 11 6.83 -13.22 1.02
CA LEU A 11 7.56 -14.40 1.52
C LEU A 11 9.01 -14.11 1.85
N ASP A 12 9.53 -12.94 1.49
CA ASP A 12 10.90 -12.54 1.80
C ASP A 12 11.05 -12.43 3.32
N PRO A 13 12.09 -13.04 3.92
CA PRO A 13 12.31 -12.93 5.37
C PRO A 13 12.39 -11.48 5.86
N ARG A 14 12.83 -10.57 5.02
CA ARG A 14 12.91 -9.14 5.37
C ARG A 14 11.54 -8.48 5.48
N ALA A 15 10.47 -9.14 5.00
CA ALA A 15 9.11 -8.66 5.19
C ALA A 15 8.56 -8.96 6.59
N LYS A 16 9.23 -9.83 7.35
CA LYS A 16 8.73 -10.26 8.65
C LYS A 16 8.46 -9.10 9.62
N PRO A 17 9.34 -8.10 9.78
CA PRO A 17 9.04 -6.98 10.68
C PRO A 17 7.75 -6.25 10.32
N LEU A 18 7.48 -6.07 9.02
CA LEU A 18 6.25 -5.45 8.54
C LEU A 18 5.04 -6.29 8.93
N ILE A 19 5.09 -7.58 8.63
CA ILE A 19 3.97 -8.49 8.88
C ILE A 19 3.69 -8.58 10.39
N ASP A 20 4.72 -8.75 11.20
CA ASP A 20 4.59 -8.89 12.64
C ASP A 20 3.97 -7.64 13.28
N GLU A 21 4.46 -6.45 12.91
CA GLU A 21 3.93 -5.20 13.47
C GLU A 21 2.51 -4.92 13.01
N LEU A 22 2.18 -5.24 11.77
CA LEU A 22 0.80 -5.09 11.28
C LEU A 22 -0.16 -5.99 12.04
N ILE A 23 0.24 -7.22 12.34
CA ILE A 23 -0.58 -8.12 13.14
C ILE A 23 -0.82 -7.54 14.53
N ILE A 24 0.23 -7.09 15.19
CA ILE A 24 0.14 -6.51 16.53
C ILE A 24 -0.77 -5.28 16.52
N GLU A 25 -0.56 -4.39 15.56
CA GLU A 25 -1.31 -3.15 15.48
C GLU A 25 -2.79 -3.41 15.18
N TYR A 26 -3.07 -4.31 14.25
CA TYR A 26 -4.44 -4.66 13.91
C TYR A 26 -5.14 -5.32 15.11
N ASP A 27 -4.48 -6.27 15.77
CA ASP A 27 -5.07 -6.93 16.95
C ASP A 27 -5.32 -5.95 18.08
N SER A 28 -4.42 -4.99 18.30
CA SER A 28 -4.60 -4.02 19.37
C SER A 28 -5.77 -3.07 19.12
N ARG A 29 -6.08 -2.78 17.86
CA ARG A 29 -7.14 -1.86 17.49
C ARG A 29 -8.49 -2.52 17.31
N TYR A 30 -8.51 -3.74 16.78
CA TYR A 30 -9.76 -4.38 16.37
C TYR A 30 -10.00 -5.74 17.02
N GLY A 31 -8.94 -6.45 17.42
CA GLY A 31 -9.09 -7.81 17.97
C GLY A 31 -9.86 -8.70 17.01
N THR A 32 -10.99 -9.23 17.48
CA THR A 32 -11.87 -10.07 16.65
C THR A 32 -13.07 -9.29 16.10
N TYR A 33 -13.01 -7.96 16.07
CA TYR A 33 -14.13 -7.12 15.66
C TYR A 33 -14.63 -7.47 14.24
N PHE A 34 -13.69 -7.64 13.28
CA PHE A 34 -14.03 -7.96 11.91
C PHE A 34 -14.07 -9.45 11.61
N SER A 35 -13.35 -10.26 12.39
CA SER A 35 -13.21 -11.69 12.15
C SER A 35 -12.81 -12.39 13.45
N ASP A 36 -13.41 -13.53 13.70
CA ASP A 36 -13.05 -14.36 14.85
C ASP A 36 -11.61 -14.88 14.75
N GLU A 37 -11.04 -14.90 13.55
CA GLU A 37 -9.70 -15.41 13.31
C GLU A 37 -8.60 -14.38 13.57
N GLY A 38 -8.97 -13.09 13.65
CA GLY A 38 -8.03 -12.02 13.98
C GLY A 38 -7.12 -11.57 12.85
N ALA A 39 -6.07 -10.83 13.22
CA ALA A 39 -5.21 -10.12 12.28
C ALA A 39 -4.37 -11.04 11.41
N ALA A 40 -3.89 -12.16 11.96
CA ALA A 40 -3.06 -13.07 11.18
C ALA A 40 -3.81 -13.62 9.97
N ALA A 41 -5.08 -13.99 10.16
CA ALA A 41 -5.92 -14.46 9.05
C ALA A 41 -6.14 -13.37 8.02
N GLU A 42 -6.35 -12.12 8.44
CA GLU A 42 -6.53 -11.00 7.52
C GLU A 42 -5.28 -10.79 6.66
N LEU A 43 -4.09 -10.87 7.25
CA LEU A 43 -2.85 -10.70 6.49
C LEU A 43 -2.55 -11.87 5.55
N HIS A 44 -3.12 -13.03 5.80
CA HIS A 44 -2.94 -14.19 4.93
C HIS A 44 -4.12 -14.40 3.98
N ARG A 45 -5.03 -13.45 3.91
CA ARG A 45 -6.23 -13.51 3.10
C ARG A 45 -5.94 -13.60 1.60
N TYR A 46 -4.87 -12.94 1.16
CA TYR A 46 -4.49 -12.93 -0.25
C TYR A 46 -3.23 -13.76 -0.47
N PRO A 47 -3.16 -14.51 -1.59
CA PRO A 47 -1.94 -15.25 -1.90
C PRO A 47 -0.80 -14.28 -2.25
N PRO A 48 0.45 -14.68 -2.03
CA PRO A 48 1.59 -13.81 -2.37
C PRO A 48 1.60 -13.35 -3.82
N GLU A 49 1.07 -14.14 -4.74
CA GLU A 49 1.00 -13.83 -6.16
C GLU A 49 0.17 -12.59 -6.45
N ALA A 50 -0.80 -12.27 -5.59
CA ALA A 50 -1.60 -11.06 -5.75
C ALA A 50 -0.73 -9.80 -5.68
N PHE A 51 0.42 -9.87 -5.01
CA PHE A 51 1.35 -8.76 -4.85
C PHE A 51 2.60 -8.92 -5.72
N ALA A 52 2.48 -9.60 -6.84
CA ALA A 52 3.58 -9.81 -7.78
C ALA A 52 3.27 -9.13 -9.11
N PRO A 53 4.34 -8.65 -9.83
CA PRO A 53 4.16 -8.14 -11.18
C PRO A 53 3.56 -9.21 -12.09
N PRO A 54 2.86 -8.82 -13.16
CA PRO A 54 2.70 -7.46 -13.66
C PRO A 54 1.57 -6.67 -13.00
N HIS A 55 0.70 -7.29 -12.22
CA HIS A 55 -0.51 -6.66 -11.73
C HIS A 55 -0.38 -6.10 -10.32
N GLY A 56 0.50 -6.66 -9.52
CA GLY A 56 0.74 -6.18 -8.17
C GLY A 56 2.22 -5.90 -7.94
N ASN A 57 2.55 -5.49 -6.72
CA ASN A 57 3.94 -5.39 -6.30
C ASN A 57 4.00 -5.31 -4.77
N PHE A 58 5.19 -5.53 -4.24
CA PHE A 58 5.45 -5.50 -2.80
C PHE A 58 6.81 -4.83 -2.59
N VAL A 59 6.84 -3.78 -1.77
CA VAL A 59 8.07 -3.02 -1.57
C VAL A 59 8.39 -2.89 -0.08
N LEU A 60 9.66 -2.98 0.23
CA LEU A 60 10.19 -2.71 1.56
C LEU A 60 11.07 -1.48 1.51
N LEU A 61 11.04 -0.68 2.57
CA LEU A 61 11.96 0.43 2.76
C LEU A 61 13.04 -0.02 3.73
N ILE A 62 14.28 0.01 3.29
CA ILE A 62 15.42 -0.54 4.02
C ILE A 62 16.37 0.57 4.42
N ARG A 63 16.78 0.58 5.69
CA ARG A 63 17.78 1.50 6.23
C ARG A 63 18.81 0.70 7.01
N ASN A 64 20.07 0.79 6.63
CA ASN A 64 21.16 0.05 7.31
C ASN A 64 20.88 -1.44 7.44
N GLY A 65 20.31 -2.05 6.40
CA GLY A 65 19.98 -3.46 6.41
C GLY A 65 18.72 -3.83 7.17
N GLU A 66 18.02 -2.88 7.75
CA GLU A 66 16.81 -3.13 8.53
C GLU A 66 15.57 -2.64 7.77
N THR A 67 14.50 -3.40 7.88
CA THR A 67 13.21 -3.04 7.28
C THR A 67 12.52 -2.04 8.19
N ILE A 68 12.29 -0.83 7.67
CA ILE A 68 11.68 0.26 8.44
C ILE A 68 10.32 0.69 7.89
N GLY A 69 9.93 0.19 6.74
CA GLY A 69 8.64 0.52 6.15
C GLY A 69 8.36 -0.38 4.99
N GLY A 70 7.20 -0.22 4.40
CA GLY A 70 6.83 -0.97 3.23
C GLY A 70 5.36 -0.85 2.91
N GLY A 71 4.97 -1.52 1.84
CA GLY A 71 3.60 -1.56 1.40
C GLY A 71 3.47 -2.41 0.16
N ALA A 72 2.24 -2.56 -0.30
CA ALA A 72 1.95 -3.42 -1.44
C ALA A 72 0.76 -2.91 -2.21
N PHE A 73 0.60 -3.38 -3.43
CA PHE A 73 -0.66 -3.19 -4.13
C PHE A 73 -0.99 -4.43 -4.94
N LYS A 74 -2.27 -4.57 -5.22
CA LYS A 74 -2.80 -5.65 -6.05
C LYS A 74 -3.75 -5.07 -7.07
N HIS A 75 -4.13 -5.88 -8.04
CA HIS A 75 -5.13 -5.49 -9.03
C HIS A 75 -6.49 -5.27 -8.37
N HIS A 76 -7.11 -4.15 -8.67
CA HIS A 76 -8.50 -3.86 -8.28
C HIS A 76 -9.40 -3.90 -9.52
N ASP A 77 -9.07 -3.11 -10.53
CA ASP A 77 -9.67 -3.18 -11.86
C ASP A 77 -8.62 -2.75 -12.90
N ASP A 78 -9.00 -2.71 -14.17
CA ASP A 78 -8.05 -2.47 -15.27
C ASP A 78 -7.30 -1.14 -15.15
N ARG A 79 -7.84 -0.19 -14.39
CA ARG A 79 -7.24 1.13 -14.23
C ARG A 79 -6.75 1.38 -12.82
N THR A 80 -7.10 0.53 -11.88
CA THR A 80 -6.99 0.84 -10.44
C THR A 80 -6.16 -0.21 -9.72
N ALA A 81 -5.12 0.26 -9.03
CA ALA A 81 -4.38 -0.56 -8.07
C ALA A 81 -4.97 -0.36 -6.68
N GLU A 82 -5.08 -1.43 -5.93
CA GLU A 82 -5.52 -1.35 -4.53
C GLU A 82 -4.30 -1.44 -3.62
N PHE A 83 -4.05 -0.40 -2.83
CA PHE A 83 -2.95 -0.37 -1.89
C PHE A 83 -3.31 -1.14 -0.63
N LYS A 84 -2.34 -1.88 -0.12
CA LYS A 84 -2.46 -2.73 1.05
C LYS A 84 -1.18 -2.67 1.86
N ARG A 85 -1.30 -2.90 3.17
CA ARG A 85 -0.14 -3.17 4.03
C ARG A 85 0.87 -2.03 4.09
N ILE A 86 0.41 -0.78 3.96
CA ILE A 86 1.28 0.37 4.15
C ILE A 86 1.66 0.42 5.64
N TRP A 87 2.96 0.40 5.89
CA TRP A 87 3.48 0.29 7.24
C TRP A 87 4.78 1.05 7.39
N THR A 88 4.98 1.65 8.55
CA THR A 88 6.27 2.15 8.98
C THR A 88 6.52 1.71 10.41
N ARG A 89 7.79 1.45 10.74
CA ARG A 89 8.16 0.96 12.06
C ARG A 89 7.72 1.97 13.12
N SER A 90 7.12 1.47 14.20
CA SER A 90 6.44 2.33 15.18
C SER A 90 7.38 3.32 15.88
N ASP A 91 8.65 2.94 16.08
CA ASP A 91 9.64 3.79 16.73
C ASP A 91 10.23 4.86 15.80
N LEU A 92 9.87 4.84 14.52
CA LEU A 92 10.37 5.79 13.53
C LEU A 92 9.27 6.67 12.94
N ARG A 93 8.13 6.76 13.60
CA ARG A 93 7.04 7.61 13.12
C ARG A 93 7.40 9.07 13.20
N ARG A 94 6.67 9.91 12.44
CA ARG A 94 6.89 11.35 12.33
C ARG A 94 8.17 11.74 11.59
N GLN A 95 8.72 10.83 10.77
CA GLN A 95 9.86 11.12 9.90
C GLN A 95 9.47 11.19 8.43
N GLY A 96 8.17 11.20 8.12
CA GLY A 96 7.70 11.22 6.74
C GLY A 96 7.87 9.90 6.01
N LEU A 97 8.12 8.80 6.69
CA LEU A 97 8.36 7.51 6.06
C LEU A 97 7.11 6.95 5.39
N ALA A 98 5.94 7.12 6.02
CA ALA A 98 4.68 6.65 5.44
C ALA A 98 4.39 7.37 4.13
N ARG A 99 4.61 8.69 4.07
CA ARG A 99 4.46 9.45 2.84
C ARG A 99 5.44 8.97 1.78
N LYS A 100 6.67 8.69 2.18
CA LYS A 100 7.71 8.21 1.28
C LYS A 100 7.32 6.88 0.65
N VAL A 101 6.81 5.94 1.45
CA VAL A 101 6.29 4.66 0.96
C VAL A 101 5.11 4.87 0.03
N LEU A 102 4.18 5.73 0.44
CA LEU A 102 2.97 6.01 -0.35
C LEU A 102 3.32 6.55 -1.73
N LEU A 103 4.24 7.52 -1.80
CA LEU A 103 4.66 8.11 -3.08
C LEU A 103 5.38 7.10 -3.95
N GLU A 104 6.18 6.22 -3.37
CA GLU A 104 6.86 5.17 -4.14
C GLU A 104 5.85 4.19 -4.72
N LEU A 105 4.86 3.78 -3.93
CA LEU A 105 3.80 2.89 -4.43
C LEU A 105 3.01 3.53 -5.56
N GLU A 106 2.70 4.83 -5.45
CA GLU A 106 2.01 5.55 -6.52
C GLU A 106 2.83 5.54 -7.82
N ALA A 107 4.12 5.85 -7.70
CA ALA A 107 5.00 5.86 -8.86
C ALA A 107 5.10 4.48 -9.50
N GLN A 108 5.23 3.44 -8.68
CA GLN A 108 5.33 2.08 -9.21
C GLN A 108 4.01 1.60 -9.82
N ALA A 109 2.88 1.94 -9.21
CA ALA A 109 1.58 1.63 -9.80
C ALA A 109 1.43 2.27 -11.18
N ALA A 110 1.86 3.54 -11.31
CA ALA A 110 1.83 4.22 -12.61
C ALA A 110 2.75 3.52 -13.62
N ARG A 111 3.94 3.09 -13.21
CA ARG A 111 4.85 2.35 -14.09
C ARG A 111 4.22 1.03 -14.56
N GLN A 112 3.38 0.42 -13.76
CA GLN A 112 2.71 -0.84 -14.09
C GLN A 112 1.37 -0.64 -14.81
N GLY A 113 1.02 0.62 -15.15
CA GLY A 113 -0.11 0.89 -16.03
C GLY A 113 -1.36 1.39 -15.33
N TYR A 114 -1.33 1.58 -14.04
CA TYR A 114 -2.49 2.05 -13.31
C TYR A 114 -2.58 3.58 -13.34
N SER A 115 -3.80 4.09 -13.49
CA SER A 115 -4.05 5.53 -13.47
C SER A 115 -4.83 5.96 -12.24
N ARG A 116 -5.18 5.01 -11.36
CA ARG A 116 -6.01 5.26 -10.20
C ARG A 116 -5.59 4.36 -9.05
N ILE A 117 -5.69 4.89 -7.84
CA ILE A 117 -5.43 4.15 -6.61
C ILE A 117 -6.72 4.05 -5.81
N TYR A 118 -6.97 2.90 -5.25
CA TYR A 118 -8.01 2.66 -4.27
C TYR A 118 -7.38 2.07 -3.03
N LEU A 119 -7.88 2.44 -1.85
CA LEU A 119 -7.43 1.82 -0.61
C LEU A 119 -8.51 1.97 0.46
N THR A 120 -8.43 1.13 1.46
CA THR A 120 -9.29 1.23 2.63
C THR A 120 -8.43 1.21 3.89
N THR A 121 -8.92 1.87 4.93
CA THR A 121 -8.35 1.75 6.27
C THR A 121 -9.49 1.51 7.26
N GLY A 122 -9.17 1.02 8.43
CA GLY A 122 -10.17 0.76 9.46
C GLY A 122 -10.59 2.03 10.19
N PHE A 123 -11.76 1.98 10.80
CA PHE A 123 -12.35 3.15 11.46
C PHE A 123 -11.58 3.59 12.72
N ARG A 124 -10.65 2.78 13.22
CA ARG A 124 -9.82 3.10 14.39
C ARG A 124 -8.42 3.53 14.03
N GLN A 125 -8.22 4.06 12.83
CA GLN A 125 -6.92 4.48 12.33
C GLN A 125 -6.94 5.94 11.88
N PRO A 126 -7.18 6.91 12.79
CA PRO A 126 -7.29 8.31 12.40
C PRO A 126 -6.00 8.89 11.80
N GLU A 127 -4.83 8.40 12.20
CA GLU A 127 -3.57 8.84 11.62
C GLU A 127 -3.44 8.43 10.15
N ALA A 128 -3.98 7.28 9.78
CA ALA A 128 -4.01 6.86 8.38
C ALA A 128 -4.94 7.75 7.57
N VAL A 129 -6.11 8.07 8.11
CA VAL A 129 -7.05 8.99 7.45
C VAL A 129 -6.36 10.33 7.17
N GLY A 130 -5.66 10.88 8.16
CA GLY A 130 -4.95 12.13 8.00
C GLY A 130 -3.88 12.05 6.92
N LEU A 131 -3.11 10.96 6.90
CA LEU A 131 -2.08 10.74 5.89
C LEU A 131 -2.67 10.77 4.48
N TYR A 132 -3.76 10.07 4.25
CA TYR A 132 -4.35 10.00 2.92
C TYR A 132 -4.93 11.32 2.48
N LEU A 133 -5.65 12.01 3.36
CA LEU A 133 -6.23 13.32 3.03
C LEU A 133 -5.14 14.34 2.68
N VAL A 134 -4.06 14.37 3.46
CA VAL A 134 -2.96 15.32 3.22
C VAL A 134 -2.24 15.01 1.90
N ASN A 135 -2.24 13.75 1.48
CA ASN A 135 -1.55 13.34 0.25
C ASN A 135 -2.47 13.28 -0.97
N GLY A 136 -3.61 13.93 -0.90
CA GLY A 136 -4.45 14.15 -2.08
C GLY A 136 -5.47 13.05 -2.35
N TYR A 137 -5.70 12.15 -1.41
CA TYR A 137 -6.73 11.15 -1.56
C TYR A 137 -8.10 11.73 -1.26
N THR A 138 -9.09 11.28 -2.00
CA THR A 138 -10.49 11.67 -1.78
C THR A 138 -11.15 10.60 -0.92
N ALA A 139 -11.72 11.02 0.20
CA ALA A 139 -12.49 10.13 1.05
C ALA A 139 -13.82 9.80 0.38
N LEU A 140 -14.16 8.51 0.33
CA LEU A 140 -15.41 8.04 -0.25
C LEU A 140 -16.45 7.81 0.85
N PHE A 141 -16.35 8.58 1.91
CA PHE A 141 -17.25 8.55 3.06
C PHE A 141 -17.33 9.96 3.63
N ASP A 142 -18.29 10.19 4.52
CA ASP A 142 -18.44 11.50 5.17
C ASP A 142 -17.43 11.60 6.32
N VAL A 143 -16.41 12.46 6.16
CA VAL A 143 -15.34 12.61 7.15
C VAL A 143 -15.82 13.28 8.45
N GLU A 144 -16.98 13.91 8.42
CA GLU A 144 -17.58 14.54 9.61
C GLU A 144 -18.43 13.55 10.42
N ALA A 145 -18.76 12.39 9.86
CA ALA A 145 -19.56 11.38 10.55
C ALA A 145 -18.69 10.53 11.47
N ASP A 146 -19.32 9.81 12.39
CA ASP A 146 -18.64 8.83 13.22
C ASP A 146 -18.08 7.72 12.32
N PRO A 147 -16.75 7.55 12.27
CA PRO A 147 -16.16 6.53 11.38
C PRO A 147 -16.66 5.11 11.65
N GLU A 148 -17.12 4.84 12.86
CA GLU A 148 -17.59 3.49 13.20
C GLU A 148 -18.81 3.07 12.37
N ILE A 149 -19.63 4.01 11.89
CA ILE A 149 -20.78 3.65 11.06
C ILE A 149 -20.37 3.02 9.73
N TYR A 150 -19.15 3.33 9.25
CA TYR A 150 -18.65 2.79 8.00
C TYR A 150 -17.82 1.52 8.17
N LYS A 151 -17.22 1.31 9.35
CA LYS A 151 -16.33 0.20 9.69
C LYS A 151 -15.04 0.22 8.87
N THR A 152 -15.13 0.36 7.57
CA THR A 152 -14.02 0.44 6.65
C THR A 152 -14.13 1.74 5.88
N LEU A 153 -13.04 2.49 5.81
CA LEU A 153 -13.01 3.85 5.25
C LEU A 153 -12.29 3.83 3.91
N PRO A 154 -13.04 3.95 2.80
CA PRO A 154 -12.43 3.89 1.47
C PRO A 154 -11.95 5.26 0.98
N PHE A 155 -10.87 5.22 0.20
CA PHE A 155 -10.27 6.40 -0.42
C PHE A 155 -9.88 6.07 -1.86
N GLU A 156 -9.80 7.11 -2.69
CA GLU A 156 -9.28 6.97 -4.04
C GLU A 156 -8.43 8.17 -4.40
N LYS A 157 -7.57 7.98 -5.40
CA LYS A 157 -6.73 9.06 -5.94
C LYS A 157 -6.49 8.81 -7.42
N ASP A 158 -6.66 9.84 -8.23
CA ASP A 158 -6.30 9.81 -9.65
C ASP A 158 -4.80 10.09 -9.77
N ILE A 159 -4.07 9.20 -10.45
CA ILE A 159 -2.63 9.35 -10.68
C ILE A 159 -2.30 9.43 -12.18
N THR A 160 -3.27 9.82 -12.99
CA THR A 160 -3.07 9.98 -14.44
C THR A 160 -1.88 10.89 -14.75
N HIS A 161 -1.68 11.93 -13.93
CA HIS A 161 -0.55 12.84 -14.12
C HIS A 161 0.81 12.14 -13.99
N LEU A 162 0.92 11.10 -13.18
CA LEU A 162 2.16 10.32 -13.04
C LEU A 162 2.42 9.51 -14.31
N VAL A 163 1.36 8.94 -14.89
CA VAL A 163 1.48 8.19 -16.14
C VAL A 163 1.94 9.12 -17.25
N ALA A 164 1.36 10.32 -17.33
CA ALA A 164 1.77 11.33 -18.30
C ALA A 164 3.22 11.76 -18.12
N SER A 165 3.67 11.93 -16.88
CA SER A 165 5.06 12.28 -16.57
C SER A 165 6.03 11.20 -17.02
N LEU A 166 5.69 9.94 -16.82
CA LEU A 166 6.51 8.82 -17.28
C LEU A 166 6.63 8.81 -18.80
N ALA A 167 5.54 9.08 -19.50
CA ALA A 167 5.56 9.17 -20.96
C ALA A 167 6.47 10.30 -21.44
N LEU A 168 6.42 11.47 -20.78
CA LEU A 168 7.27 12.60 -21.12
C LEU A 168 8.75 12.31 -20.88
N LEU A 169 9.07 11.47 -19.89
CA LEU A 169 10.44 11.07 -19.61
C LEU A 169 10.92 9.92 -20.49
N GLY A 170 10.05 9.43 -21.39
CA GLY A 170 10.40 8.34 -22.28
C GLY A 170 10.38 6.97 -21.64
N GLU A 171 9.88 6.84 -20.43
CA GLU A 171 9.76 5.54 -19.79
C GLU A 171 8.60 4.76 -20.41
N PRO A 172 8.78 3.46 -20.66
CA PRO A 172 7.71 2.67 -21.29
C PRO A 172 6.57 2.44 -20.29
N HIS A 173 5.34 2.55 -20.80
CA HIS A 173 4.18 2.15 -20.06
C HIS A 173 4.17 0.61 -19.94
N PRO A 174 3.86 0.05 -18.78
CA PRO A 174 3.89 -1.41 -18.62
C PRO A 174 3.05 -2.20 -19.60
N SER A 175 1.96 -1.61 -20.10
CA SER A 175 1.14 -2.27 -21.13
C SER A 175 1.87 -2.46 -22.46
N HIS A 176 2.97 -1.76 -22.68
CA HIS A 176 3.81 -1.92 -23.87
C HIS A 176 4.90 -2.96 -23.68
N LEU A 177 5.10 -3.43 -22.47
CA LEU A 177 6.05 -4.49 -22.18
C LEU A 177 5.43 -5.83 -22.56
N GLN A 178 6.25 -6.74 -23.04
CA GLN A 178 5.74 -8.01 -23.51
C GLN A 178 5.29 -8.89 -22.34
N PRO A 179 4.02 -9.15 -22.21
CA PRO A 179 3.54 -9.98 -21.12
C PRO A 179 4.10 -11.39 -21.19
N ALA A 180 4.33 -11.89 -22.38
CA ALA A 180 4.82 -13.24 -22.57
C ALA A 180 6.16 -13.49 -21.87
N SER A 181 6.92 -12.45 -21.66
CA SER A 181 8.21 -12.60 -21.00
C SER A 181 8.09 -13.11 -19.58
N HIS A 182 6.92 -13.11 -19.03
CA HIS A 182 6.69 -13.53 -17.66
C HIS A 182 5.80 -14.74 -17.55
N SER A 183 5.56 -15.34 -18.66
CA SER A 183 4.76 -16.56 -18.66
C SER A 183 5.40 -17.65 -17.83
#